data_b275953a3afd1b25d054a7ea5d5cf6e4
#
_entry.id   b275953a3afd1b25d054a7ea5d5cf6e4
#
_cell.length_a   1.000
_cell.length_b   1.000
_cell.length_c   1.000
_cell.angle_alpha   90.00
_cell.angle_beta   90.00
_cell.angle_gamma   90.00
#
_symmetry.space_group_name_H-M   'P 1'
#
loop_
_entity.id
_entity.type
_entity.pdbx_description
1 polymer ?
#
loop_
_entity_poly.entity_id
_entity_poly.type
_entity_poly.pdbx_seq_one_letter_code
_entity_poly.pdbx_strand_id
1 'polypeptide(L)'
;LGRIVAVVNQKGGVGKTTTAVNLAAALAIAEKPTLLIDADPQANATRALGFDPDPDRPSIYDGLNGLGTLDELTLSCESLSHLKLVPSTRDLVGIEIELVDQASREYRLRTLLETGSARYEHVLIDSPPSLGLITLNALVAADGVLIPVQAEFLALEGMSQLMETITQVRQALNPELRIAGVLMTMYDERTNLAKQVVEEVREVFAEQVYGTVIPRNVRLSEAPSHGRPIFLYDIRSKGAEAYLNLAKEFLDHEAKGVGQRAEKSDSAGAGADAGIRPDPGPGGATVARPGHEDQPRPPAAGPGPDPS
;
A
#
# COMPACT_ATOMS: atom_id res chain seq x y z
N LEU A 1 -11.34 -5.55 9.33
CA LEU A 1 -10.89 -4.97 8.06
C LEU A 1 -9.99 -5.96 7.37
N GLY A 2 -10.21 -6.18 6.06
CA GLY A 2 -9.31 -6.97 5.24
C GLY A 2 -7.93 -6.34 5.16
N ARG A 3 -6.92 -7.12 4.76
CA ARG A 3 -5.55 -6.60 4.65
C ARG A 3 -5.36 -5.80 3.37
N ILE A 4 -4.90 -4.57 3.50
CA ILE A 4 -4.64 -3.66 2.39
C ILE A 4 -3.15 -3.69 2.05
N VAL A 5 -2.80 -4.05 0.81
CA VAL A 5 -1.40 -4.13 0.34
C VAL A 5 -1.23 -3.29 -0.91
N ALA A 6 -0.32 -2.32 -0.85
CA ALA A 6 0.07 -1.53 -2.01
C ALA A 6 1.24 -2.20 -2.75
N VAL A 7 1.09 -2.38 -4.06
CA VAL A 7 2.15 -2.91 -4.95
C VAL A 7 2.91 -1.72 -5.52
N VAL A 8 4.09 -1.44 -4.99
CA VAL A 8 4.82 -0.19 -5.26
C VAL A 8 6.25 -0.45 -5.71
N ASN A 9 6.68 0.25 -6.75
CA ASN A 9 8.06 0.46 -7.10
C ASN A 9 8.15 1.68 -8.04
N GLN A 10 9.13 2.54 -7.83
CA GLN A 10 9.37 3.73 -8.65
C GLN A 10 9.80 3.38 -10.07
N LYS A 11 10.52 2.26 -10.25
CA LYS A 11 10.98 1.82 -11.57
C LYS A 11 9.80 1.31 -12.40
N GLY A 12 9.68 1.84 -13.63
CA GLY A 12 8.73 1.32 -14.61
C GLY A 12 9.12 -0.08 -15.10
N GLY A 13 8.13 -0.89 -15.49
CA GLY A 13 8.37 -2.18 -16.12
C GLY A 13 8.82 -3.32 -15.21
N VAL A 14 8.90 -3.13 -13.88
CA VAL A 14 9.29 -4.20 -12.92
C VAL A 14 8.21 -5.24 -12.63
N GLY A 15 7.04 -5.13 -13.25
CA GLY A 15 5.94 -6.08 -13.07
C GLY A 15 4.97 -5.74 -11.93
N LYS A 16 4.81 -4.46 -11.53
CA LYS A 16 3.81 -4.04 -10.53
C LYS A 16 2.41 -4.51 -10.90
N THR A 17 1.89 -4.02 -12.01
CA THR A 17 0.56 -4.37 -12.52
C THR A 17 0.39 -5.88 -12.74
N THR A 18 1.41 -6.53 -13.33
CA THR A 18 1.39 -7.98 -13.52
C THR A 18 1.28 -8.72 -12.18
N THR A 19 1.98 -8.24 -11.17
CA THR A 19 1.92 -8.82 -9.81
C THR A 19 0.59 -8.54 -9.15
N ALA A 20 0.10 -7.30 -9.17
CA ALA A 20 -1.18 -6.93 -8.57
C ALA A 20 -2.35 -7.74 -9.17
N VAL A 21 -2.44 -7.82 -10.49
CA VAL A 21 -3.50 -8.55 -11.21
C VAL A 21 -3.43 -10.06 -10.94
N ASN A 22 -2.25 -10.66 -11.07
CA ASN A 22 -2.16 -12.12 -10.95
C ASN A 22 -2.18 -12.60 -9.50
N LEU A 23 -1.66 -11.82 -8.54
CA LEU A 23 -1.83 -12.13 -7.13
C LEU A 23 -3.31 -12.01 -6.71
N ALA A 24 -4.01 -10.93 -7.12
CA ALA A 24 -5.44 -10.77 -6.86
C ALA A 24 -6.26 -11.93 -7.46
N ALA A 25 -5.96 -12.33 -8.70
CA ALA A 25 -6.62 -13.46 -9.34
C ALA A 25 -6.32 -14.78 -8.64
N ALA A 26 -5.08 -15.02 -8.17
CA ALA A 26 -4.72 -16.23 -7.43
C ALA A 26 -5.43 -16.32 -6.07
N LEU A 27 -5.53 -15.20 -5.34
CA LEU A 27 -6.29 -15.11 -4.08
C LEU A 27 -7.78 -15.40 -4.32
N ALA A 28 -8.35 -14.83 -5.38
CA ALA A 28 -9.75 -15.10 -5.75
C ALA A 28 -10.00 -16.55 -6.13
N ILE A 29 -9.05 -17.22 -6.81
CA ILE A 29 -9.10 -18.66 -7.09
C ILE A 29 -9.03 -19.48 -5.81
N ALA A 30 -8.29 -19.01 -4.80
CA ALA A 30 -8.28 -19.59 -3.46
C ALA A 30 -9.52 -19.22 -2.61
N GLU A 31 -10.59 -18.74 -3.27
CA GLU A 31 -11.88 -18.37 -2.66
C GLU A 31 -11.77 -17.24 -1.62
N LYS A 32 -10.71 -16.41 -1.72
CA LYS A 32 -10.53 -15.24 -0.86
C LYS A 32 -11.20 -14.02 -1.49
N PRO A 33 -12.22 -13.39 -0.84
CA PRO A 33 -12.80 -12.14 -1.31
C PRO A 33 -11.72 -11.07 -1.47
N THR A 34 -11.44 -10.69 -2.72
CA THR A 34 -10.33 -9.81 -3.08
C THR A 34 -10.83 -8.62 -3.89
N LEU A 35 -10.36 -7.42 -3.52
CA LEU A 35 -10.53 -6.20 -4.28
C LEU A 35 -9.18 -5.80 -4.88
N LEU A 36 -9.14 -5.57 -6.18
CA LEU A 36 -8.03 -4.90 -6.86
C LEU A 36 -8.42 -3.45 -7.14
N ILE A 37 -7.54 -2.52 -6.77
CA ILE A 37 -7.68 -1.09 -7.09
C ILE A 37 -6.59 -0.75 -8.08
N ASP A 38 -6.99 -0.34 -9.27
CA ASP A 38 -6.08 0.20 -10.28
C ASP A 38 -5.88 1.71 -9.99
N ALA A 39 -4.73 2.08 -9.45
CA ALA A 39 -4.38 3.46 -9.14
C ALA A 39 -3.34 4.03 -10.12
N ASP A 40 -3.11 3.37 -11.27
CA ASP A 40 -2.26 3.90 -12.34
C ASP A 40 -3.13 4.58 -13.41
N PRO A 41 -2.89 5.86 -13.76
CA PRO A 41 -3.59 6.56 -14.85
C PRO A 41 -3.52 5.85 -16.20
N GLN A 42 -2.54 4.94 -16.39
CA GLN A 42 -2.46 4.12 -17.59
C GLN A 42 -3.55 3.04 -17.65
N ALA A 43 -4.26 2.76 -16.57
CA ALA A 43 -5.35 1.78 -16.45
C ALA A 43 -4.95 0.37 -16.98
N ASN A 44 -3.72 -0.06 -16.66
CA ASN A 44 -3.19 -1.32 -17.15
C ASN A 44 -3.80 -2.52 -16.41
N ALA A 45 -4.07 -2.41 -15.10
CA ALA A 45 -4.74 -3.46 -14.35
C ALA A 45 -6.21 -3.60 -14.79
N THR A 46 -6.87 -2.48 -15.08
CA THR A 46 -8.22 -2.42 -15.63
C THR A 46 -8.31 -3.21 -16.94
N ARG A 47 -7.41 -2.91 -17.89
CA ARG A 47 -7.35 -3.64 -19.17
C ARG A 47 -6.99 -5.11 -19.00
N ALA A 48 -6.08 -5.43 -18.12
CA ALA A 48 -5.63 -6.81 -17.87
C ALA A 48 -6.73 -7.71 -17.30
N LEU A 49 -7.80 -7.13 -16.73
CA LEU A 49 -9.00 -7.84 -16.29
C LEU A 49 -10.15 -7.80 -17.30
N GLY A 50 -9.92 -7.27 -18.51
CA GLY A 50 -10.90 -7.28 -19.61
C GLY A 50 -11.88 -6.11 -19.58
N PHE A 51 -11.60 -5.05 -18.83
CA PHE A 51 -12.40 -3.84 -18.83
C PHE A 51 -11.73 -2.77 -19.68
N ASP A 52 -12.47 -2.20 -20.63
CA ASP A 52 -12.01 -1.00 -21.33
C ASP A 52 -12.11 0.21 -20.40
N PRO A 53 -11.06 1.06 -20.34
CA PRO A 53 -11.16 2.34 -19.65
C PRO A 53 -12.27 3.19 -20.28
N ASP A 54 -13.18 3.64 -19.44
CA ASP A 54 -14.37 4.37 -19.84
C ASP A 54 -14.46 5.64 -18.98
N PRO A 55 -14.35 6.84 -19.56
CA PRO A 55 -14.36 8.10 -18.82
C PRO A 55 -15.71 8.39 -18.17
N ASP A 56 -16.81 7.81 -18.69
CA ASP A 56 -18.14 8.00 -18.13
C ASP A 56 -18.46 7.01 -16.98
N ARG A 57 -17.57 6.05 -16.74
CA ARG A 57 -17.71 5.07 -15.67
C ARG A 57 -17.04 5.57 -14.39
N PRO A 58 -17.74 5.48 -13.22
CA PRO A 58 -17.12 5.75 -11.93
C PRO A 58 -15.82 4.95 -11.73
N SER A 59 -14.79 5.61 -11.23
CA SER A 59 -13.43 5.08 -11.13
C SER A 59 -12.73 5.54 -9.85
N ILE A 60 -11.49 5.12 -9.64
CA ILE A 60 -10.68 5.59 -8.51
C ILE A 60 -10.50 7.12 -8.50
N TYR A 61 -10.53 7.77 -9.67
CA TYR A 61 -10.49 9.23 -9.77
C TYR A 61 -11.65 9.88 -8.99
N ASP A 62 -12.87 9.38 -9.19
CA ASP A 62 -14.06 9.86 -8.48
C ASP A 62 -13.93 9.62 -6.97
N GLY A 63 -13.46 8.44 -6.59
CA GLY A 63 -13.24 8.09 -5.18
C GLY A 63 -12.24 8.99 -4.47
N LEU A 64 -11.13 9.36 -5.12
CA LEU A 64 -10.13 10.27 -4.56
C LEU A 64 -10.66 11.71 -4.48
N ASN A 65 -11.56 12.12 -5.37
CA ASN A 65 -12.27 13.40 -5.31
C ASN A 65 -13.40 13.41 -4.27
N GLY A 66 -13.71 12.27 -3.65
CA GLY A 66 -14.82 12.14 -2.70
C GLY A 66 -16.18 12.08 -3.38
N LEU A 67 -16.20 11.69 -4.64
CA LEU A 67 -17.41 11.48 -5.44
C LEU A 67 -17.71 9.97 -5.48
N GLY A 68 -18.77 9.56 -4.82
CA GLY A 68 -19.21 8.17 -4.77
C GLY A 68 -18.59 7.33 -3.65
N THR A 69 -19.18 6.17 -3.44
CA THR A 69 -18.79 5.16 -2.45
C THR A 69 -17.95 4.07 -3.09
N LEU A 70 -17.20 3.31 -2.30
CA LEU A 70 -16.43 2.17 -2.81
C LEU A 70 -17.30 1.18 -3.61
N ASP A 71 -18.56 1.01 -3.21
CA ASP A 71 -19.52 0.13 -3.88
C ASP A 71 -19.90 0.59 -5.28
N GLU A 72 -20.13 1.89 -5.43
CA GLU A 72 -20.48 2.49 -6.72
C GLU A 72 -19.32 2.45 -7.72
N LEU A 73 -18.06 2.46 -7.22
CA LEU A 73 -16.87 2.40 -8.04
C LEU A 73 -16.48 0.96 -8.42
N THR A 74 -17.06 -0.06 -7.75
CA THR A 74 -16.57 -1.44 -7.84
C THR A 74 -17.24 -2.23 -8.96
N LEU A 75 -16.43 -2.85 -9.82
CA LEU A 75 -16.83 -3.74 -10.90
C LEU A 75 -16.68 -5.22 -10.49
N SER A 76 -17.58 -6.07 -11.01
CA SER A 76 -17.50 -7.51 -10.82
C SER A 76 -16.73 -8.16 -11.96
N CYS A 77 -15.73 -9.00 -11.64
CA CYS A 77 -15.02 -9.81 -12.63
C CYS A 77 -15.79 -11.11 -12.85
N GLU A 78 -16.58 -11.21 -13.94
CA GLU A 78 -17.47 -12.37 -14.21
C GLU A 78 -16.74 -13.71 -14.17
N SER A 79 -15.52 -13.76 -14.69
CA SER A 79 -14.71 -14.99 -14.76
C SER A 79 -14.06 -15.39 -13.43
N LEU A 80 -14.07 -14.53 -12.39
CA LEU A 80 -13.47 -14.73 -11.08
C LEU A 80 -14.40 -14.16 -10.01
N SER A 81 -15.33 -14.97 -9.53
CA SER A 81 -16.43 -14.53 -8.63
C SER A 81 -15.96 -13.84 -7.34
N HIS A 82 -14.79 -14.20 -6.83
CA HIS A 82 -14.20 -13.61 -5.63
C HIS A 82 -13.30 -12.40 -5.90
N LEU A 83 -13.15 -11.98 -7.18
CA LEU A 83 -12.39 -10.80 -7.56
C LEU A 83 -13.33 -9.65 -7.94
N LYS A 84 -13.05 -8.49 -7.37
CA LYS A 84 -13.66 -7.21 -7.73
C LYS A 84 -12.57 -6.23 -8.13
N LEU A 85 -12.93 -5.22 -8.92
CA LEU A 85 -12.04 -4.19 -9.43
C LEU A 85 -12.61 -2.80 -9.17
N VAL A 86 -11.81 -1.88 -8.64
CA VAL A 86 -12.00 -0.43 -8.81
C VAL A 86 -11.14 0.00 -9.99
N PRO A 87 -11.75 0.41 -11.12
CA PRO A 87 -11.02 0.73 -12.33
C PRO A 87 -10.33 2.09 -12.26
N SER A 88 -9.34 2.30 -13.14
CA SER A 88 -8.69 3.58 -13.39
C SER A 88 -9.12 4.18 -14.72
N THR A 89 -8.97 5.51 -14.83
CA THR A 89 -9.11 6.27 -16.07
C THR A 89 -7.94 7.24 -16.24
N ARG A 90 -7.83 7.83 -17.44
CA ARG A 90 -6.78 8.82 -17.72
C ARG A 90 -6.94 10.11 -16.91
N ASP A 91 -8.16 10.41 -16.47
CA ASP A 91 -8.46 11.62 -15.68
C ASP A 91 -7.72 11.63 -14.35
N LEU A 92 -7.31 10.45 -13.87
CA LEU A 92 -6.48 10.30 -12.68
C LEU A 92 -5.15 11.07 -12.76
N VAL A 93 -4.66 11.44 -13.96
CA VAL A 93 -3.49 12.34 -14.12
C VAL A 93 -3.77 13.72 -13.51
N GLY A 94 -5.01 14.21 -13.57
CA GLY A 94 -5.39 15.52 -13.04
C GLY A 94 -5.43 15.59 -11.53
N ILE A 95 -5.53 14.44 -10.83
CA ILE A 95 -5.77 14.38 -9.39
C ILE A 95 -4.70 15.11 -8.56
N GLU A 96 -3.44 15.09 -8.98
CA GLU A 96 -2.34 15.74 -8.28
C GLU A 96 -2.47 17.27 -8.29
N ILE A 97 -3.06 17.82 -9.34
CA ILE A 97 -3.31 19.27 -9.48
C ILE A 97 -4.59 19.65 -8.74
N GLU A 98 -5.66 18.88 -8.91
CA GLU A 98 -6.98 19.16 -8.36
C GLU A 98 -7.00 19.09 -6.82
N LEU A 99 -6.19 18.20 -6.23
CA LEU A 99 -6.10 18.05 -4.79
C LEU A 99 -5.00 18.91 -4.14
N VAL A 100 -4.28 19.76 -4.88
CA VAL A 100 -3.11 20.51 -4.36
C VAL A 100 -3.45 21.33 -3.12
N ASP A 101 -4.60 22.01 -3.13
CA ASP A 101 -5.07 22.88 -2.05
C ASP A 101 -6.04 22.17 -1.07
N GLN A 102 -6.27 20.89 -1.25
CA GLN A 102 -7.19 20.13 -0.41
C GLN A 102 -6.51 19.65 0.87
N ALA A 103 -7.14 19.92 2.01
CA ALA A 103 -6.70 19.36 3.28
C ALA A 103 -6.81 17.83 3.29
N SER A 104 -5.83 17.17 3.92
CA SER A 104 -5.80 15.71 4.05
C SER A 104 -5.85 14.95 2.72
N ARG A 105 -5.30 15.53 1.67
CA ARG A 105 -5.27 14.93 0.32
C ARG A 105 -4.54 13.58 0.27
N GLU A 106 -3.63 13.34 1.21
CA GLU A 106 -2.88 12.09 1.35
C GLU A 106 -3.75 10.94 1.92
N TYR A 107 -4.89 11.24 2.51
CA TYR A 107 -5.79 10.28 3.18
C TYR A 107 -7.02 9.92 2.37
N ARG A 108 -7.18 10.42 1.14
CA ARG A 108 -8.39 10.23 0.33
C ARG A 108 -8.71 8.75 0.07
N LEU A 109 -7.71 7.97 -0.33
CA LEU A 109 -7.88 6.54 -0.55
C LEU A 109 -8.18 5.78 0.75
N ARG A 110 -7.52 6.15 1.84
CA ARG A 110 -7.79 5.55 3.15
C ARG A 110 -9.23 5.80 3.57
N THR A 111 -9.72 7.03 3.46
CA THR A 111 -11.11 7.40 3.79
C THR A 111 -12.12 6.62 2.92
N LEU A 112 -11.86 6.47 1.62
CA LEU A 112 -12.70 5.68 0.72
C LEU A 112 -12.76 4.21 1.19
N LEU A 113 -11.64 3.62 1.58
CA LEU A 113 -11.55 2.22 1.99
C LEU A 113 -12.16 1.94 3.36
N GLU A 114 -12.13 2.90 4.29
CA GLU A 114 -12.73 2.76 5.62
C GLU A 114 -14.24 2.47 5.55
N THR A 115 -14.93 2.94 4.53
CA THR A 115 -16.38 2.82 4.38
C THR A 115 -16.86 1.52 3.72
N GLY A 116 -16.01 0.79 3.00
CA GLY A 116 -16.48 -0.33 2.17
C GLY A 116 -15.57 -1.56 2.09
N SER A 117 -14.34 -1.51 2.63
CA SER A 117 -13.37 -2.61 2.45
C SER A 117 -13.59 -3.81 3.37
N ALA A 118 -14.44 -3.71 4.41
CA ALA A 118 -14.62 -4.77 5.42
C ALA A 118 -15.12 -6.12 4.87
N ARG A 119 -15.72 -6.13 3.69
CA ARG A 119 -16.20 -7.35 3.02
C ARG A 119 -15.13 -8.11 2.23
N TYR A 120 -13.95 -7.51 2.05
CA TYR A 120 -12.84 -8.13 1.37
C TYR A 120 -11.83 -8.64 2.40
N GLU A 121 -11.32 -9.86 2.18
CA GLU A 121 -10.19 -10.36 2.98
C GLU A 121 -8.88 -9.66 2.55
N HIS A 122 -8.75 -9.36 1.26
CA HIS A 122 -7.58 -8.70 0.70
C HIS A 122 -7.98 -7.52 -0.20
N VAL A 123 -7.25 -6.42 -0.07
CA VAL A 123 -7.30 -5.28 -0.98
C VAL A 123 -5.90 -5.07 -1.54
N LEU A 124 -5.74 -5.20 -2.84
CA LEU A 124 -4.48 -4.93 -3.53
C LEU A 124 -4.59 -3.60 -4.29
N ILE A 125 -3.59 -2.75 -4.17
CA ILE A 125 -3.54 -1.45 -4.86
C ILE A 125 -2.38 -1.49 -5.85
N ASP A 126 -2.67 -1.44 -7.15
CA ASP A 126 -1.66 -1.25 -8.20
C ASP A 126 -1.32 0.22 -8.33
N SER A 127 -0.06 0.60 -8.19
CA SER A 127 0.39 2.00 -8.18
C SER A 127 1.19 2.38 -9.42
N PRO A 128 1.18 3.68 -9.82
CA PRO A 128 1.98 4.17 -10.93
C PRO A 128 3.49 4.07 -10.63
N PRO A 129 4.36 4.19 -11.67
CA PRO A 129 5.81 4.19 -11.50
C PRO A 129 6.33 5.58 -11.07
N SER A 130 5.70 6.19 -10.08
CA SER A 130 6.08 7.50 -9.52
C SER A 130 5.87 7.48 -8.01
N LEU A 131 6.51 8.37 -7.28
CA LEU A 131 6.29 8.59 -5.84
C LEU A 131 5.44 9.85 -5.59
N GLY A 132 4.50 10.14 -6.51
CA GLY A 132 3.55 11.26 -6.40
C GLY A 132 2.41 11.02 -5.41
N LEU A 133 1.41 11.92 -5.45
CA LEU A 133 0.27 11.91 -4.52
C LEU A 133 -0.54 10.61 -4.57
N ILE A 134 -0.67 9.99 -5.74
CA ILE A 134 -1.40 8.72 -5.90
C ILE A 134 -0.70 7.60 -5.13
N THR A 135 0.62 7.45 -5.32
CA THR A 135 1.42 6.45 -4.59
C THR A 135 1.44 6.75 -3.09
N LEU A 136 1.49 8.02 -2.70
CA LEU A 136 1.39 8.42 -1.31
C LEU A 136 0.05 8.00 -0.69
N ASN A 137 -1.08 8.21 -1.40
CA ASN A 137 -2.39 7.72 -0.98
C ASN A 137 -2.42 6.19 -0.82
N ALA A 138 -1.80 5.45 -1.75
CA ALA A 138 -1.70 4.00 -1.65
C ALA A 138 -0.92 3.56 -0.39
N LEU A 139 0.20 4.21 -0.08
CA LEU A 139 1.02 3.92 1.10
C LEU A 139 0.32 4.31 2.41
N VAL A 140 -0.42 5.42 2.41
CA VAL A 140 -1.17 5.89 3.59
C VAL A 140 -2.35 4.97 3.91
N ALA A 141 -2.99 4.42 2.88
CA ALA A 141 -4.12 3.50 3.02
C ALA A 141 -3.70 2.06 3.36
N ALA A 142 -2.47 1.66 3.03
CA ALA A 142 -2.03 0.27 3.12
C ALA A 142 -1.56 -0.14 4.53
N ASP A 143 -1.80 -1.42 4.88
CA ASP A 143 -1.16 -2.10 6.01
C ASP A 143 0.27 -2.56 5.65
N GLY A 144 0.51 -2.82 4.36
CA GLY A 144 1.78 -3.34 3.87
C GLY A 144 2.10 -2.96 2.44
N VAL A 145 3.39 -2.99 2.13
CA VAL A 145 3.93 -2.72 0.79
C VAL A 145 4.53 -3.99 0.23
N LEU A 146 4.05 -4.44 -0.93
CA LEU A 146 4.68 -5.46 -1.76
C LEU A 146 5.54 -4.76 -2.82
N ILE A 147 6.83 -5.10 -2.85
CA ILE A 147 7.81 -4.43 -3.71
C ILE A 147 8.30 -5.41 -4.79
N PRO A 148 7.75 -5.38 -6.00
CA PRO A 148 8.31 -6.14 -7.12
C PRO A 148 9.64 -5.54 -7.56
N VAL A 149 10.67 -6.38 -7.66
CA VAL A 149 12.04 -5.98 -8.04
C VAL A 149 12.51 -6.86 -9.18
N GLN A 150 12.90 -6.24 -10.29
CA GLN A 150 13.47 -6.97 -11.41
C GLN A 150 14.90 -7.39 -11.08
N ALA A 151 15.24 -8.66 -11.37
CA ALA A 151 16.57 -9.22 -11.14
C ALA A 151 17.58 -8.72 -12.18
N GLU A 152 17.89 -7.41 -12.15
CA GLU A 152 18.79 -6.70 -13.06
C GLU A 152 19.80 -5.85 -12.29
N PHE A 153 20.87 -5.45 -12.98
CA PHE A 153 21.87 -4.52 -12.45
C PHE A 153 21.19 -3.23 -11.93
N LEU A 154 21.65 -2.69 -10.80
CA LEU A 154 21.09 -1.52 -10.10
C LEU A 154 19.68 -1.74 -9.49
N ALA A 155 19.30 -2.98 -9.21
CA ALA A 155 18.03 -3.26 -8.55
C ALA A 155 17.92 -2.56 -7.18
N LEU A 156 18.99 -2.59 -6.37
CA LEU A 156 19.05 -1.98 -5.04
C LEU A 156 19.11 -0.44 -5.08
N GLU A 157 19.79 0.14 -6.08
CA GLU A 157 19.87 1.61 -6.20
C GLU A 157 18.47 2.22 -6.42
N GLY A 158 17.66 1.59 -7.28
CA GLY A 158 16.27 2.02 -7.49
C GLY A 158 15.35 1.86 -6.29
N MET A 159 15.75 1.08 -5.27
CA MET A 159 14.96 0.86 -4.06
C MET A 159 15.22 1.89 -2.96
N SER A 160 16.39 2.54 -2.94
CA SER A 160 16.78 3.46 -1.86
C SER A 160 15.78 4.59 -1.68
N GLN A 161 15.37 5.24 -2.76
CA GLN A 161 14.41 6.34 -2.73
C GLN A 161 13.01 5.87 -2.29
N LEU A 162 12.58 4.67 -2.70
CA LEU A 162 11.34 4.08 -2.23
C LEU A 162 11.39 3.82 -0.72
N MET A 163 12.51 3.30 -0.21
CA MET A 163 12.68 3.03 1.22
C MET A 163 12.67 4.31 2.06
N GLU A 164 13.28 5.39 1.56
CA GLU A 164 13.19 6.72 2.17
C GLU A 164 11.74 7.20 2.23
N THR A 165 10.99 7.09 1.13
CA THR A 165 9.57 7.47 1.08
C THR A 165 8.73 6.63 2.06
N ILE A 166 8.91 5.31 2.10
CA ILE A 166 8.21 4.44 3.07
C ILE A 166 8.53 4.87 4.51
N THR A 167 9.78 5.22 4.78
CA THR A 167 10.20 5.68 6.11
C THR A 167 9.53 7.00 6.50
N GLN A 168 9.47 7.97 5.58
CA GLN A 168 8.77 9.24 5.79
C GLN A 168 7.27 9.04 6.03
N VAL A 169 6.63 8.18 5.22
CA VAL A 169 5.20 7.84 5.40
C VAL A 169 4.95 7.21 6.77
N ARG A 170 5.81 6.28 7.21
CA ARG A 170 5.71 5.66 8.54
C ARG A 170 5.84 6.66 9.67
N GLN A 171 6.72 7.65 9.52
CA GLN A 171 6.96 8.65 10.56
C GLN A 171 5.84 9.68 10.67
N ALA A 172 5.23 10.07 9.55
CA ALA A 172 4.34 11.23 9.50
C ALA A 172 2.86 10.89 9.26
N LEU A 173 2.56 9.82 8.51
CA LEU A 173 1.21 9.60 7.95
C LEU A 173 0.61 8.24 8.30
N ASN A 174 1.43 7.17 8.30
CA ASN A 174 0.96 5.80 8.56
C ASN A 174 2.00 4.99 9.36
N PRO A 175 2.03 5.10 10.70
CA PRO A 175 3.00 4.40 11.57
C PRO A 175 2.91 2.87 11.49
N GLU A 176 1.76 2.33 11.09
CA GLU A 176 1.52 0.89 11.00
C GLU A 176 1.98 0.28 9.66
N LEU A 177 2.38 1.10 8.67
CA LEU A 177 2.84 0.63 7.38
C LEU A 177 4.06 -0.30 7.53
N ARG A 178 4.00 -1.48 6.90
CA ARG A 178 5.09 -2.48 6.93
C ARG A 178 5.51 -2.85 5.51
N ILE A 179 6.69 -3.45 5.38
CA ILE A 179 7.03 -4.15 4.14
C ILE A 179 6.35 -5.52 4.22
N ALA A 180 5.38 -5.77 3.35
CA ALA A 180 4.69 -7.05 3.22
C ALA A 180 5.61 -8.09 2.55
N GLY A 181 6.50 -7.64 1.67
CA GLY A 181 7.53 -8.46 1.08
C GLY A 181 8.18 -7.82 -0.14
N VAL A 182 9.34 -8.33 -0.50
CA VAL A 182 10.08 -8.02 -1.72
C VAL A 182 9.97 -9.21 -2.65
N LEU A 183 9.47 -9.01 -3.88
CA LEU A 183 9.25 -10.06 -4.87
C LEU A 183 10.22 -9.91 -6.03
N MET A 184 11.06 -10.92 -6.25
CA MET A 184 11.92 -10.95 -7.42
C MET A 184 11.13 -11.30 -8.67
N THR A 185 11.23 -10.45 -9.69
CA THR A 185 10.47 -10.58 -10.95
C THR A 185 11.40 -10.71 -12.16
N MET A 186 10.86 -11.22 -13.27
CA MET A 186 11.59 -11.42 -14.53
C MET A 186 12.91 -12.16 -14.34
N TYR A 187 12.93 -13.07 -13.37
CA TYR A 187 14.11 -13.85 -13.03
C TYR A 187 14.48 -14.81 -14.18
N ASP A 188 15.74 -14.80 -14.57
CA ASP A 188 16.29 -15.74 -15.53
C ASP A 188 17.41 -16.55 -14.86
N GLU A 189 17.10 -17.79 -14.50
CA GLU A 189 18.02 -18.71 -13.83
C GLU A 189 19.33 -19.01 -14.59
N ARG A 190 19.35 -18.76 -15.91
CA ARG A 190 20.50 -18.98 -16.78
C ARG A 190 21.59 -17.93 -16.59
N THR A 191 21.26 -16.79 -15.97
CA THR A 191 22.19 -15.67 -15.81
C THR A 191 22.77 -15.65 -14.40
N ASN A 192 24.09 -15.52 -14.30
CA ASN A 192 24.75 -15.35 -13.00
C ASN A 192 24.38 -14.01 -12.35
N LEU A 193 24.15 -12.97 -13.16
CA LEU A 193 23.73 -11.66 -12.69
C LEU A 193 22.41 -11.75 -11.90
N ALA A 194 21.40 -12.46 -12.41
CA ALA A 194 20.13 -12.58 -11.71
C ALA A 194 20.29 -13.28 -10.34
N LYS A 195 21.16 -14.27 -10.25
CA LYS A 195 21.46 -14.96 -8.98
C LYS A 195 22.14 -14.02 -7.98
N GLN A 196 23.15 -13.27 -8.43
CA GLN A 196 23.84 -12.28 -7.59
C GLN A 196 22.89 -11.21 -7.07
N VAL A 197 22.04 -10.64 -7.93
CA VAL A 197 21.06 -9.64 -7.52
C VAL A 197 20.08 -10.20 -6.48
N VAL A 198 19.61 -11.45 -6.65
CA VAL A 198 18.75 -12.09 -5.64
C VAL A 198 19.47 -12.23 -4.30
N GLU A 199 20.74 -12.61 -4.31
CA GLU A 199 21.54 -12.73 -3.09
C GLU A 199 21.74 -11.36 -2.41
N GLU A 200 22.11 -10.33 -3.18
CA GLU A 200 22.25 -8.96 -2.67
C GLU A 200 20.94 -8.42 -2.05
N VAL A 201 19.80 -8.65 -2.72
CA VAL A 201 18.49 -8.24 -2.19
C VAL A 201 18.14 -9.01 -0.91
N ARG A 202 18.48 -10.30 -0.83
CA ARG A 202 18.30 -11.11 0.38
C ARG A 202 19.19 -10.69 1.54
N GLU A 203 20.41 -10.24 1.26
CA GLU A 203 21.30 -9.69 2.31
C GLU A 203 20.71 -8.42 2.95
N VAL A 204 20.05 -7.56 2.14
CA VAL A 204 19.48 -6.30 2.63
C VAL A 204 18.12 -6.50 3.29
N PHE A 205 17.23 -7.32 2.71
CA PHE A 205 15.83 -7.46 3.15
C PHE A 205 15.55 -8.77 3.91
N ALA A 206 16.52 -9.66 3.97
CA ALA A 206 16.45 -10.91 4.74
C ALA A 206 15.13 -11.68 4.54
N GLU A 207 14.40 -11.92 5.62
CA GLU A 207 13.14 -12.68 5.66
C GLU A 207 11.98 -11.97 4.94
N GLN A 208 12.14 -10.71 4.55
CA GLN A 208 11.12 -9.99 3.80
C GLN A 208 11.13 -10.34 2.31
N VAL A 209 12.16 -11.03 1.80
CA VAL A 209 12.20 -11.47 0.40
C VAL A 209 11.42 -12.77 0.26
N TYR A 210 10.42 -12.77 -0.63
CA TYR A 210 9.68 -13.99 -0.94
C TYR A 210 10.63 -15.07 -1.47
N GLY A 211 10.42 -16.30 -1.04
CA GLY A 211 11.11 -17.48 -1.59
C GLY A 211 10.72 -17.71 -3.04
N THR A 212 9.46 -17.41 -3.37
CA THR A 212 8.93 -17.45 -4.74
C THR A 212 9.55 -16.35 -5.59
N VAL A 213 10.01 -16.71 -6.80
CA VAL A 213 10.46 -15.76 -7.83
C VAL A 213 9.55 -15.85 -9.05
N ILE A 214 9.26 -14.71 -9.70
CA ILE A 214 8.48 -14.70 -10.94
C ILE A 214 9.45 -14.78 -12.12
N PRO A 215 9.40 -15.87 -12.91
CA PRO A 215 10.31 -16.03 -14.03
C PRO A 215 9.97 -15.07 -15.18
N ARG A 216 10.96 -14.77 -16.02
CA ARG A 216 10.71 -14.13 -17.31
C ARG A 216 9.85 -15.08 -18.15
N ASN A 217 8.63 -14.68 -18.47
CA ASN A 217 7.65 -15.54 -19.16
C ASN A 217 6.82 -14.73 -20.15
N VAL A 218 6.88 -15.12 -21.43
CA VAL A 218 6.15 -14.43 -22.52
C VAL A 218 4.63 -14.45 -22.30
N ARG A 219 4.09 -15.53 -21.74
CA ARG A 219 2.65 -15.65 -21.47
C ARG A 219 2.13 -14.59 -20.49
N LEU A 220 2.97 -14.19 -19.50
CA LEU A 220 2.64 -13.08 -18.60
C LEU A 220 2.57 -11.73 -19.31
N SER A 221 3.32 -11.55 -20.40
CA SER A 221 3.29 -10.33 -21.21
C SER A 221 2.14 -10.33 -22.22
N GLU A 222 1.72 -11.50 -22.69
CA GLU A 222 0.62 -11.65 -23.65
C GLU A 222 -0.75 -11.55 -22.98
N ALA A 223 -0.93 -12.16 -21.80
CA ALA A 223 -2.21 -12.26 -21.10
C ALA A 223 -2.97 -10.93 -20.96
N PRO A 224 -2.33 -9.78 -20.60
CA PRO A 224 -3.00 -8.49 -20.51
C PRO A 224 -3.59 -8.01 -21.84
N SER A 225 -2.98 -8.33 -22.99
CA SER A 225 -3.50 -7.97 -24.32
C SER A 225 -4.79 -8.70 -24.68
N HIS A 226 -5.09 -9.79 -23.96
CA HIS A 226 -6.33 -10.55 -24.07
C HIS A 226 -7.33 -10.22 -22.95
N GLY A 227 -7.05 -9.23 -22.11
CA GLY A 227 -7.90 -8.84 -20.97
C GLY A 227 -8.08 -9.97 -19.96
N ARG A 228 -7.06 -10.81 -19.74
CA ARG A 228 -7.15 -11.98 -18.87
C ARG A 228 -5.94 -12.11 -17.95
N PRO A 229 -6.13 -12.38 -16.67
CA PRO A 229 -5.03 -12.81 -15.82
C PRO A 229 -4.47 -14.15 -16.33
N ILE A 230 -3.22 -14.46 -15.94
CA ILE A 230 -2.49 -15.61 -16.46
C ILE A 230 -3.25 -16.94 -16.32
N PHE A 231 -4.03 -17.12 -15.26
CA PHE A 231 -4.79 -18.35 -14.99
C PHE A 231 -5.91 -18.61 -16.00
N LEU A 232 -6.48 -17.54 -16.56
CA LEU A 232 -7.52 -17.61 -17.59
C LEU A 232 -6.94 -17.60 -19.01
N TYR A 233 -5.67 -17.21 -19.15
CA TYR A 233 -4.95 -17.19 -20.43
C TYR A 233 -4.18 -18.48 -20.68
N ASP A 234 -3.30 -18.87 -19.74
CA ASP A 234 -2.50 -20.11 -19.82
C ASP A 234 -2.13 -20.62 -18.41
N ILE A 235 -3.04 -21.42 -17.83
CA ILE A 235 -2.86 -21.99 -16.48
C ILE A 235 -1.64 -22.94 -16.37
N ARG A 236 -1.14 -23.48 -17.50
CA ARG A 236 -0.01 -24.40 -17.52
C ARG A 236 1.32 -23.68 -17.64
N SER A 237 1.31 -22.36 -17.76
CA SER A 237 2.55 -21.58 -17.88
C SER A 237 3.31 -21.56 -16.54
N LYS A 238 4.64 -21.45 -16.63
CA LYS A 238 5.49 -21.21 -15.43
C LYS A 238 5.11 -19.93 -14.69
N GLY A 239 4.56 -18.94 -15.40
CA GLY A 239 4.04 -17.72 -14.79
C GLY A 239 2.82 -17.96 -13.89
N ALA A 240 1.89 -18.81 -14.33
CA ALA A 240 0.73 -19.19 -13.52
C ALA A 240 1.15 -19.97 -12.27
N GLU A 241 2.02 -20.96 -12.42
CA GLU A 241 2.58 -21.71 -11.30
C GLU A 241 3.27 -20.79 -10.27
N ALA A 242 4.10 -19.85 -10.74
CA ALA A 242 4.81 -18.92 -9.87
C ALA A 242 3.85 -18.01 -9.08
N TYR A 243 2.78 -17.49 -9.70
CA TYR A 243 1.80 -16.67 -8.97
C TYR A 243 0.91 -17.46 -8.03
N LEU A 244 0.62 -18.75 -8.29
CA LEU A 244 -0.03 -19.63 -7.29
C LEU A 244 0.87 -19.87 -6.07
N ASN A 245 2.16 -20.11 -6.30
CA ASN A 245 3.13 -20.27 -5.23
C ASN A 245 3.28 -18.97 -4.41
N LEU A 246 3.32 -17.81 -5.09
CA LEU A 246 3.34 -16.51 -4.42
C LEU A 246 2.10 -16.29 -3.55
N ALA A 247 0.91 -16.60 -4.07
CA ALA A 247 -0.33 -16.43 -3.30
C ALA A 247 -0.34 -17.30 -2.03
N LYS A 248 0.14 -18.55 -2.14
CA LYS A 248 0.29 -19.43 -0.97
C LYS A 248 1.26 -18.85 0.06
N GLU A 249 2.45 -18.44 -0.39
CA GLU A 249 3.47 -17.86 0.50
C GLU A 249 2.99 -16.54 1.12
N PHE A 250 2.28 -15.71 0.35
CA PHE A 250 1.65 -14.48 0.82
C PHE A 250 0.67 -14.75 1.97
N LEU A 251 -0.23 -15.74 1.83
CA LEU A 251 -1.17 -16.13 2.87
C LEU A 251 -0.47 -16.72 4.11
N ASP A 252 0.60 -17.49 3.93
CA ASP A 252 1.40 -18.02 5.03
C ASP A 252 2.12 -16.90 5.82
N HIS A 253 2.63 -15.88 5.15
CA HIS A 253 3.23 -14.69 5.79
C HIS A 253 2.20 -13.91 6.59
N GLU A 254 0.99 -13.75 6.06
CA GLU A 254 -0.09 -13.07 6.76
C GLU A 254 -0.50 -13.80 8.03
N ALA A 255 -0.66 -15.12 7.98
CA ALA A 255 -1.01 -15.93 9.12
C ALA A 255 0.02 -15.79 10.26
N LYS A 256 1.32 -15.78 9.94
CA LYS A 256 2.40 -15.54 10.91
C LYS A 256 2.36 -14.14 11.51
N GLY A 257 2.10 -13.10 10.69
CA GLY A 257 2.01 -11.71 11.13
C GLY A 257 0.83 -11.47 12.08
N VAL A 258 -0.28 -12.14 11.89
CA VAL A 258 -1.46 -12.09 12.79
C VAL A 258 -1.13 -12.74 14.15
N GLY A 259 -0.42 -13.88 14.17
CA GLY A 259 0.01 -14.53 15.40
C GLY A 259 0.89 -13.64 16.28
N GLN A 260 1.85 -12.96 15.69
CA GLN A 260 2.74 -12.01 16.40
C GLN A 260 2.01 -10.76 16.94
N ARG A 261 0.91 -10.32 16.30
CA ARG A 261 0.08 -9.22 16.81
C ARG A 261 -0.72 -9.64 18.05
N ALA A 262 -1.29 -10.86 18.05
CA ALA A 262 -2.04 -11.39 19.18
C ALA A 262 -1.14 -11.54 20.42
N GLU A 263 0.06 -12.10 20.29
CA GLU A 263 1.02 -12.25 21.40
C GLU A 263 1.48 -10.91 21.99
N LYS A 264 1.65 -9.88 21.17
CA LYS A 264 2.02 -8.54 21.65
C LYS A 264 0.88 -7.83 22.38
N SER A 265 -0.37 -8.03 21.98
CA SER A 265 -1.54 -7.47 22.65
C SER A 265 -1.77 -8.11 24.03
N ASP A 266 -1.58 -9.43 24.14
CA ASP A 266 -1.71 -10.16 25.39
C ASP A 266 -0.59 -9.81 26.40
N SER A 267 0.64 -9.59 25.90
CA SER A 267 1.76 -9.16 26.75
C SER A 267 1.63 -7.72 27.26
N ALA A 268 0.96 -6.84 26.50
CA ALA A 268 0.68 -5.47 26.92
C ALA A 268 -0.49 -5.37 27.92
N GLY A 269 -1.45 -6.32 27.86
CA GLY A 269 -2.56 -6.40 28.80
C GLY A 269 -2.19 -6.98 30.18
N ALA A 270 -1.16 -7.82 30.24
CA ALA A 270 -0.75 -8.49 31.47
C ALA A 270 0.09 -7.61 32.44
N GLY A 271 0.51 -6.41 31.98
CA GLY A 271 1.32 -5.46 32.78
C GLY A 271 0.54 -4.43 33.59
N ALA A 272 -0.79 -4.34 33.46
CA ALA A 272 -1.59 -3.25 34.02
C ALA A 272 -2.32 -3.58 35.34
N ASP A 273 -2.17 -4.80 35.90
CA ASP A 273 -2.83 -5.19 37.15
C ASP A 273 -1.82 -5.57 38.25
N ALA A 274 -0.96 -4.62 38.60
CA ALA A 274 -0.12 -4.72 39.81
C ALA A 274 -0.40 -3.51 40.73
N GLY A 275 -1.44 -3.66 41.54
CA GLY A 275 -1.53 -3.21 42.92
C GLY A 275 -1.21 -1.77 43.26
N ILE A 276 -2.20 -0.87 43.24
CA ILE A 276 -2.19 0.30 44.12
C ILE A 276 -2.96 -0.06 45.39
N ARG A 277 -2.24 -0.38 46.50
CA ARG A 277 -2.81 -0.37 47.85
C ARG A 277 -2.84 1.09 48.31
N PRO A 278 -3.93 1.57 48.91
CA PRO A 278 -3.97 2.89 49.54
C PRO A 278 -3.25 2.86 50.91
N ASP A 279 -2.29 3.74 51.07
CA ASP A 279 -1.64 4.05 52.36
C ASP A 279 -2.46 5.14 53.08
N PRO A 280 -2.82 4.98 54.39
CA PRO A 280 -3.50 6.01 55.17
C PRO A 280 -2.51 7.02 55.72
N GLY A 281 -2.81 8.30 55.52
CA GLY A 281 -1.99 9.44 55.93
C GLY A 281 -1.64 9.54 57.42
N PRO A 282 -0.85 10.58 57.77
CA PRO A 282 -1.44 11.63 58.57
C PRO A 282 -0.94 13.06 58.33
N GLY A 283 -1.80 14.01 58.72
CA GLY A 283 -1.37 15.22 59.46
C GLY A 283 -0.91 16.43 58.65
N GLY A 284 -1.70 17.46 58.74
CA GLY A 284 -1.62 18.78 58.18
C GLY A 284 -0.35 19.60 58.50
N ALA A 285 -0.15 20.59 57.66
CA ALA A 285 0.43 21.87 57.98
C ALA A 285 0.11 22.91 56.92
N THR A 286 -0.52 23.96 57.33
CA THR A 286 -0.80 25.21 56.66
C THR A 286 0.48 26.01 56.44
N VAL A 287 0.81 26.47 55.23
CA VAL A 287 1.67 27.67 55.04
C VAL A 287 1.40 28.34 53.71
N ALA A 288 0.95 29.60 53.83
CA ALA A 288 1.17 30.85 53.10
C ALA A 288 1.48 30.87 51.57
N ARG A 289 0.69 31.65 50.86
CA ARG A 289 1.01 32.29 49.55
C ARG A 289 2.04 33.43 49.73
N PRO A 290 2.89 33.69 48.76
CA PRO A 290 3.20 35.04 48.32
C PRO A 290 3.09 35.20 46.79
N GLY A 291 2.47 36.28 46.33
CA GLY A 291 3.16 37.47 45.85
C GLY A 291 3.17 37.51 44.30
N HIS A 292 2.23 38.28 43.74
CA HIS A 292 2.21 38.79 42.36
C HIS A 292 3.49 39.58 42.08
N GLU A 293 4.19 39.30 40.99
CA GLU A 293 5.17 40.21 40.38
C GLU A 293 4.81 40.47 38.90
N ASP A 294 4.80 41.78 38.62
CA ASP A 294 4.50 42.47 37.37
C ASP A 294 5.46 42.07 36.24
N GLN A 295 4.95 41.84 35.03
CA GLN A 295 5.73 41.81 33.79
C GLN A 295 5.45 43.09 32.96
N PRO A 296 6.47 43.77 32.42
CA PRO A 296 6.32 44.97 31.64
C PRO A 296 5.86 44.70 30.20
N ARG A 297 4.99 45.61 29.67
CA ARG A 297 4.52 45.65 28.31
C ARG A 297 5.63 46.00 27.31
N PRO A 298 5.60 45.43 26.07
CA PRO A 298 6.46 45.89 24.98
C PRO A 298 5.94 47.19 24.35
N PRO A 299 6.82 48.01 23.71
CA PRO A 299 6.49 49.33 23.19
C PRO A 299 5.78 49.27 21.84
N ALA A 300 4.97 50.30 21.57
CA ALA A 300 4.16 50.54 20.39
C ALA A 300 4.98 50.73 19.12
N ALA A 301 4.48 50.17 18.00
CA ALA A 301 4.99 50.35 16.67
C ALA A 301 4.69 51.75 16.14
N GLY A 302 5.69 52.40 15.53
CA GLY A 302 5.60 53.69 14.86
C GLY A 302 5.05 53.56 13.41
N PRO A 303 4.60 54.65 12.78
CA PRO A 303 3.91 54.63 11.50
C PRO A 303 4.84 54.45 10.31
N GLY A 304 4.39 53.63 9.33
CA GLY A 304 5.06 53.42 8.05
C GLY A 304 4.94 54.60 7.08
N PRO A 305 5.81 54.69 6.08
CA PRO A 305 5.80 55.75 5.10
C PRO A 305 4.78 55.51 3.99
N ASP A 306 4.19 56.65 3.55
CA ASP A 306 3.25 56.81 2.45
C ASP A 306 3.86 56.44 1.05
N PRO A 307 3.02 56.04 0.09
CA PRO A 307 3.47 55.68 -1.25
C PRO A 307 3.47 56.92 -2.17
N SER A 308 4.51 57.02 -2.94
CA SER A 308 4.57 57.81 -4.17
C SER A 308 5.18 56.97 -5.29
#